data_e4252716dbec8255792f41a1eb281c89
#
_entry.id   e4252716dbec8255792f41a1eb281c89
#
_cell.length_a   1.000
_cell.length_b   1.000
_cell.length_c   1.000
_cell.angle_alpha   90.00
_cell.angle_beta   90.00
_cell.angle_gamma   90.00
#
_symmetry.space_group_name_H-M   'P 1'
#
loop_
_entity.id
_entity.type
_entity.pdbx_description
1 polymer ?
#
loop_
_entity_poly.entity_id
_entity_poly.type
_entity_poly.pdbx_seq_one_letter_code
_entity_poly.pdbx_strand_id
1 'polypeptide(L)'
;MIVNSTVNSVLQLVVTEIEIPRSYYEKAVARHRSLGEWLCRPESTVVAFAPVVVPQGSFRYGTVVRPVVPTRKYDLDNVTTLQIAKTRLSQKELKNLYGAEIKAYAIAHQMTDPVEERNRCWRLFYADAFSFHLDSLPCVPEDQRVVDAIVAAGVPLRLAQLAVAITDRRHPHYERISSALLSSNPRGFADWFEQCARSWALPRLKELVKGNFYAAVEDVPAYEFKTPLQQAIQILKRHRDVMFRTSCNLAPISMIITNLAAHAYEGEPDLFAALTNIVEKMPHFVRTEKPRVPNPANPAEDYADKWSLDPSLERSFWRWHTQVRADLKKLVDSVTGETLGELIARTFGVVLTEEQLDQLGVRRASRAPAVVLAPVVAIPRSTPRPWGDRHRY
;
A
#
# COMPACT_ATOMS: atom_id res chain seq x y z
N MET A 1 -26.87 -2.94 15.40
CA MET A 1 -25.65 -3.32 16.17
C MET A 1 -25.07 -4.67 15.74
N ILE A 2 -25.84 -5.76 15.71
CA ILE A 2 -25.32 -7.12 15.34
C ILE A 2 -24.72 -7.16 13.93
N VAL A 3 -25.38 -6.60 12.93
CA VAL A 3 -24.88 -6.58 11.53
C VAL A 3 -23.52 -5.88 11.41
N ASN A 4 -23.36 -4.73 12.05
CA ASN A 4 -22.09 -3.99 12.00
C ASN A 4 -20.94 -4.76 12.67
N SER A 5 -21.23 -5.48 13.77
CA SER A 5 -20.24 -6.34 14.44
C SER A 5 -19.80 -7.49 13.53
N THR A 6 -20.73 -8.14 12.84
CA THR A 6 -20.41 -9.23 11.90
C THR A 6 -19.60 -8.72 10.70
N VAL A 7 -20.00 -7.58 10.10
CA VAL A 7 -19.23 -6.96 9.01
C VAL A 7 -17.82 -6.61 9.46
N ASN A 8 -17.68 -6.04 10.66
CA ASN A 8 -16.37 -5.73 11.21
C ASN A 8 -15.51 -7.00 11.37
N SER A 9 -16.07 -8.10 11.88
CA SER A 9 -15.36 -9.38 12.01
C SER A 9 -14.94 -9.96 10.65
N VAL A 10 -15.80 -9.86 9.63
CA VAL A 10 -15.49 -10.24 8.24
C VAL A 10 -14.31 -9.43 7.71
N LEU A 11 -14.34 -8.10 7.87
CA LEU A 11 -13.25 -7.23 7.42
C LEU A 11 -11.94 -7.51 8.16
N GLN A 12 -11.99 -7.84 9.45
CA GLN A 12 -10.80 -8.25 10.20
C GLN A 12 -10.19 -9.55 9.66
N LEU A 13 -11.01 -10.53 9.28
CA LEU A 13 -10.51 -11.74 8.59
C LEU A 13 -9.87 -11.39 7.24
N VAL A 14 -10.49 -10.51 6.45
CA VAL A 14 -9.90 -10.05 5.20
C VAL A 14 -8.54 -9.38 5.44
N VAL A 15 -8.43 -8.51 6.46
CA VAL A 15 -7.15 -7.88 6.84
C VAL A 15 -6.10 -8.93 7.17
N THR A 16 -6.45 -9.94 7.96
CA THR A 16 -5.52 -11.04 8.31
C THR A 16 -5.00 -11.77 7.07
N GLU A 17 -5.87 -12.04 6.10
CA GLU A 17 -5.50 -12.76 4.87
C GLU A 17 -4.65 -11.91 3.90
N ILE A 18 -4.87 -10.59 3.89
CA ILE A 18 -4.12 -9.69 3.01
C ILE A 18 -2.85 -9.13 3.66
N GLU A 19 -2.62 -9.43 4.92
CA GLU A 19 -1.44 -8.96 5.65
C GLU A 19 -0.16 -9.58 5.09
N ILE A 20 0.92 -8.80 5.14
CA ILE A 20 2.26 -9.33 4.84
C ILE A 20 2.66 -10.31 5.95
N PRO A 21 3.20 -11.50 5.64
CA PRO A 21 3.70 -12.40 6.66
C PRO A 21 4.82 -11.75 7.50
N ARG A 22 4.84 -12.03 8.80
CA ARG A 22 5.84 -11.48 9.73
C ARG A 22 7.28 -11.69 9.25
N SER A 23 7.60 -12.86 8.73
CA SER A 23 8.94 -13.16 8.20
C SER A 23 9.35 -12.28 7.02
N TYR A 24 8.39 -11.85 6.18
CA TYR A 24 8.63 -10.90 5.09
C TYR A 24 8.88 -9.49 5.62
N TYR A 25 8.09 -9.11 6.63
CA TYR A 25 8.27 -7.82 7.29
C TYR A 25 9.64 -7.70 7.94
N GLU A 26 10.07 -8.70 8.72
CA GLU A 26 11.39 -8.77 9.36
C GLU A 26 12.53 -8.69 8.33
N LYS A 27 12.39 -9.35 7.18
CA LYS A 27 13.35 -9.22 6.08
C LYS A 27 13.38 -7.83 5.47
N ALA A 28 12.24 -7.18 5.28
CA ALA A 28 12.20 -5.80 4.79
C ALA A 28 12.91 -4.85 5.76
N VAL A 29 12.69 -5.01 7.07
CA VAL A 29 13.41 -4.25 8.12
C VAL A 29 14.92 -4.49 8.05
N ALA A 30 15.34 -5.76 7.94
CA ALA A 30 16.76 -6.11 7.85
C ALA A 30 17.43 -5.49 6.61
N ARG A 31 16.74 -5.46 5.46
CA ARG A 31 17.26 -4.86 4.23
C ARG A 31 17.37 -3.34 4.32
N HIS A 32 16.33 -2.70 4.87
CA HIS A 32 16.38 -1.27 5.14
C HIS A 32 17.57 -0.92 6.03
N ARG A 33 17.75 -1.63 7.14
CA ARG A 33 18.86 -1.43 8.08
C ARG A 33 20.21 -1.68 7.42
N SER A 34 20.37 -2.79 6.69
CA SER A 34 21.61 -3.12 5.98
C SER A 34 22.05 -2.05 5.00
N LEU A 35 21.10 -1.50 4.20
CA LEU A 35 21.42 -0.39 3.30
C LEU A 35 21.75 0.89 4.08
N GLY A 36 21.03 1.18 5.15
CA GLY A 36 21.30 2.34 6.03
C GLY A 36 22.72 2.26 6.64
N GLU A 37 23.10 1.11 7.21
CA GLU A 37 24.44 0.87 7.76
C GLU A 37 25.52 1.02 6.68
N TRP A 38 25.26 0.50 5.48
CA TRP A 38 26.19 0.63 4.35
C TRP A 38 26.43 2.09 3.98
N LEU A 39 25.40 2.88 3.87
CA LEU A 39 25.51 4.29 3.49
C LEU A 39 26.16 5.17 4.58
N CYS A 40 26.01 4.76 5.84
CA CYS A 40 26.58 5.47 7.00
C CYS A 40 27.96 4.96 7.43
N ARG A 41 28.53 3.92 6.78
CA ARG A 41 29.85 3.38 7.14
C ARG A 41 30.97 4.38 6.85
N PRO A 42 32.11 4.32 7.57
CA PRO A 42 33.23 5.27 7.40
C PRO A 42 33.78 5.33 5.96
N GLU A 43 33.76 4.21 5.24
CA GLU A 43 34.28 4.09 3.86
C GLU A 43 33.29 4.57 2.79
N SER A 44 32.07 4.92 3.17
CA SER A 44 31.07 5.39 2.24
C SER A 44 31.45 6.76 1.65
N THR A 45 31.36 6.90 0.32
CA THR A 45 31.61 8.19 -0.36
C THR A 45 30.60 9.26 0.01
N VAL A 46 29.45 8.89 0.59
CA VAL A 46 28.41 9.82 1.02
C VAL A 46 28.45 10.10 2.52
N VAL A 47 29.33 9.46 3.31
CA VAL A 47 29.38 9.65 4.77
C VAL A 47 29.75 11.07 5.17
N ALA A 48 30.60 11.75 4.38
CA ALA A 48 30.96 13.15 4.59
C ALA A 48 29.76 14.12 4.52
N PHE A 49 28.64 13.66 3.95
CA PHE A 49 27.39 14.42 3.85
C PHE A 49 26.37 14.01 4.91
N ALA A 50 26.78 13.32 5.97
CA ALA A 50 25.94 12.90 7.08
C ALA A 50 24.58 12.33 6.60
N PRO A 51 24.56 11.17 5.90
CA PRO A 51 23.35 10.60 5.35
C PRO A 51 22.35 10.25 6.45
N VAL A 52 21.07 10.61 6.23
CA VAL A 52 19.95 10.20 7.08
C VAL A 52 19.04 9.32 6.24
N VAL A 53 18.96 8.03 6.58
CA VAL A 53 18.22 7.02 5.84
C VAL A 53 16.91 6.71 6.57
N VAL A 54 15.78 6.93 5.89
CA VAL A 54 14.46 6.72 6.48
C VAL A 54 13.60 5.83 5.59
N PRO A 55 12.78 4.93 6.18
CA PRO A 55 11.80 4.18 5.43
C PRO A 55 10.69 5.12 4.94
N GLN A 56 10.14 4.82 3.77
CA GLN A 56 9.03 5.54 3.17
C GLN A 56 7.94 4.57 2.71
N GLY A 57 6.82 5.11 2.22
CA GLY A 57 5.78 4.34 1.59
C GLY A 57 5.04 3.41 2.54
N SER A 58 4.51 2.33 2.00
CA SER A 58 3.59 1.46 2.72
C SER A 58 4.18 0.78 3.96
N PHE A 59 5.49 0.51 3.98
CA PHE A 59 6.17 -0.03 5.16
C PHE A 59 6.22 0.99 6.29
N ARG A 60 6.55 2.26 5.98
CA ARG A 60 6.58 3.34 6.99
C ARG A 60 5.19 3.62 7.58
N TYR A 61 4.15 3.49 6.76
CA TYR A 61 2.77 3.76 7.18
C TYR A 61 2.07 2.55 7.79
N GLY A 62 2.69 1.35 7.79
CA GLY A 62 2.06 0.11 8.27
C GLY A 62 0.87 -0.33 7.39
N THR A 63 0.86 0.05 6.12
CA THR A 63 -0.25 -0.20 5.18
C THR A 63 0.13 -1.14 4.03
N VAL A 64 1.16 -1.96 4.22
CA VAL A 64 1.57 -2.98 3.24
C VAL A 64 0.47 -4.01 3.09
N VAL A 65 0.25 -4.45 1.85
CA VAL A 65 -0.68 -5.54 1.54
C VAL A 65 0.02 -6.60 0.70
N ARG A 66 -0.34 -7.86 0.93
CA ARG A 66 0.11 -8.98 0.09
C ARG A 66 -0.35 -8.74 -1.35
N PRO A 67 0.49 -8.88 -2.37
CA PRO A 67 0.08 -8.73 -3.76
C PRO A 67 -1.06 -9.69 -4.13
N VAL A 68 -2.01 -9.23 -4.97
CA VAL A 68 -3.09 -10.08 -5.52
C VAL A 68 -2.52 -11.13 -6.48
N VAL A 69 -1.49 -10.77 -7.23
CA VAL A 69 -0.78 -11.67 -8.14
C VAL A 69 0.47 -12.15 -7.44
N PRO A 70 0.63 -13.46 -7.17
CA PRO A 70 1.76 -13.99 -6.39
C PRO A 70 3.16 -13.69 -6.96
N THR A 71 3.26 -13.46 -8.27
CA THR A 71 4.52 -13.11 -8.94
C THR A 71 4.91 -11.64 -8.79
N ARG A 72 4.04 -10.80 -8.26
CA ARG A 72 4.38 -9.40 -7.97
C ARG A 72 5.24 -9.31 -6.72
N LYS A 73 6.21 -8.42 -6.81
CA LYS A 73 7.15 -8.12 -5.72
C LYS A 73 6.56 -7.06 -4.79
N TYR A 74 7.03 -7.06 -3.55
CA TYR A 74 6.76 -5.97 -2.61
C TYR A 74 7.69 -4.79 -2.91
N ASP A 75 7.17 -3.58 -2.81
CA ASP A 75 7.99 -2.36 -2.90
C ASP A 75 8.39 -1.90 -1.49
N LEU A 76 9.68 -1.80 -1.26
CA LEU A 76 10.27 -1.18 -0.08
C LEU A 76 10.89 0.13 -0.51
N ASP A 77 10.43 1.24 0.05
CA ASP A 77 10.88 2.58 -0.31
C ASP A 77 11.75 3.18 0.79
N ASN A 78 12.89 3.75 0.41
CA ASN A 78 13.78 4.51 1.29
C ASN A 78 14.03 5.89 0.72
N VAL A 79 14.17 6.86 1.62
CA VAL A 79 14.69 8.19 1.30
C VAL A 79 15.99 8.40 2.06
N THR A 80 17.02 8.84 1.36
CA THR A 80 18.31 9.19 1.96
C THR A 80 18.57 10.67 1.77
N THR A 81 18.55 11.41 2.88
CA THR A 81 18.88 12.83 2.88
C THR A 81 20.37 13.02 3.11
N LEU A 82 21.06 13.63 2.14
CA LEU A 82 22.45 14.04 2.27
C LEU A 82 22.50 15.51 2.71
N GLN A 83 23.20 15.81 3.80
CA GLN A 83 23.24 17.13 4.43
C GLN A 83 24.16 18.10 3.66
N ILE A 84 23.74 18.44 2.44
CA ILE A 84 24.41 19.41 1.56
C ILE A 84 23.40 20.40 1.00
N ALA A 85 23.86 21.62 0.73
CA ALA A 85 23.01 22.62 0.08
C ALA A 85 22.62 22.15 -1.34
N LYS A 86 21.35 22.33 -1.72
CA LYS A 86 20.84 21.90 -3.04
C LYS A 86 21.51 22.57 -4.24
N THR A 87 22.26 23.65 -4.02
CA THR A 87 23.06 24.33 -5.05
C THR A 87 24.52 23.84 -5.10
N ARG A 88 24.91 22.85 -4.29
CA ARG A 88 26.27 22.31 -4.26
C ARG A 88 26.57 21.38 -5.42
N LEU A 89 25.58 20.58 -5.84
CA LEU A 89 25.68 19.62 -6.91
C LEU A 89 24.46 19.78 -7.84
N SER A 90 24.61 19.43 -9.10
CA SER A 90 23.48 19.19 -9.98
C SER A 90 22.70 17.94 -9.54
N GLN A 91 21.46 17.81 -9.97
CA GLN A 91 20.66 16.60 -9.68
C GLN A 91 21.35 15.33 -10.21
N LYS A 92 22.00 15.43 -11.37
CA LYS A 92 22.75 14.32 -12.00
C LYS A 92 23.95 13.91 -11.15
N GLU A 93 24.75 14.88 -10.69
CA GLU A 93 25.91 14.61 -9.83
C GLU A 93 25.49 14.00 -8.49
N LEU A 94 24.46 14.55 -7.82
CA LEU A 94 23.91 14.01 -6.58
C LEU A 94 23.43 12.56 -6.79
N LYS A 95 22.69 12.31 -7.86
CA LYS A 95 22.16 10.99 -8.15
C LYS A 95 23.25 9.98 -8.50
N ASN A 96 24.28 10.40 -9.25
CA ASN A 96 25.41 9.55 -9.61
C ASN A 96 26.29 9.23 -8.40
N LEU A 97 26.58 10.20 -7.55
CA LEU A 97 27.32 10.00 -6.30
C LEU A 97 26.63 8.95 -5.42
N TYR A 98 25.33 9.13 -5.21
CA TYR A 98 24.53 8.16 -4.45
C TYR A 98 24.45 6.80 -5.13
N GLY A 99 24.24 6.79 -6.45
CA GLY A 99 24.13 5.56 -7.25
C GLY A 99 25.41 4.73 -7.26
N ALA A 100 26.59 5.34 -7.10
CA ALA A 100 27.85 4.62 -6.94
C ALA A 100 27.84 3.76 -5.68
N GLU A 101 27.34 4.30 -4.55
CA GLU A 101 27.19 3.55 -3.29
C GLU A 101 26.15 2.44 -3.41
N ILE A 102 25.02 2.68 -4.08
CA ILE A 102 23.99 1.64 -4.31
C ILE A 102 24.53 0.48 -5.15
N LYS A 103 25.33 0.78 -6.20
CA LYS A 103 25.99 -0.24 -7.02
C LYS A 103 27.06 -1.00 -6.24
N ALA A 104 27.87 -0.31 -5.43
CA ALA A 104 28.87 -0.92 -4.56
C ALA A 104 28.22 -1.84 -3.51
N TYR A 105 27.09 -1.42 -2.93
CA TYR A 105 26.26 -2.25 -2.05
C TYR A 105 25.81 -3.54 -2.74
N ALA A 106 25.27 -3.44 -3.94
CA ALA A 106 24.82 -4.61 -4.70
C ALA A 106 25.95 -5.61 -4.98
N ILE A 107 27.14 -5.10 -5.32
CA ILE A 107 28.34 -5.94 -5.55
C ILE A 107 28.77 -6.62 -4.24
N ALA A 108 28.88 -5.87 -3.14
CA ALA A 108 29.30 -6.39 -1.84
C ALA A 108 28.34 -7.46 -1.29
N HIS A 109 27.04 -7.35 -1.61
CA HIS A 109 26.02 -8.31 -1.21
C HIS A 109 25.73 -9.37 -2.29
N GLN A 110 26.57 -9.49 -3.32
CA GLN A 110 26.47 -10.49 -4.38
C GLN A 110 25.07 -10.55 -5.04
N MET A 111 24.45 -9.38 -5.23
CA MET A 111 23.15 -9.30 -5.87
C MET A 111 23.25 -9.70 -7.35
N THR A 112 22.38 -10.61 -7.79
CA THR A 112 22.42 -11.18 -9.15
C THR A 112 21.74 -10.27 -10.18
N ASP A 113 20.68 -9.58 -9.77
CA ASP A 113 19.96 -8.68 -10.66
C ASP A 113 20.66 -7.31 -10.72
N PRO A 114 20.75 -6.69 -11.89
CA PRO A 114 21.40 -5.39 -12.04
C PRO A 114 20.63 -4.29 -11.32
N VAL A 115 21.37 -3.34 -10.74
CA VAL A 115 20.78 -2.12 -10.17
C VAL A 115 20.18 -1.28 -11.29
N GLU A 116 18.91 -0.89 -11.15
CA GLU A 116 18.23 -0.04 -12.11
C GLU A 116 18.20 1.42 -11.69
N GLU A 117 18.58 2.30 -12.61
CA GLU A 117 18.36 3.72 -12.44
C GLU A 117 16.96 4.13 -12.89
N ARG A 118 16.12 4.55 -11.96
CA ARG A 118 14.78 5.11 -12.20
C ARG A 118 14.85 6.65 -12.30
N ASN A 119 13.73 7.29 -12.64
CA ASN A 119 13.73 8.75 -12.76
C ASN A 119 14.17 9.46 -11.48
N ARG A 120 13.69 9.01 -10.32
CA ARG A 120 13.94 9.66 -9.03
C ARG A 120 14.83 8.83 -8.09
N CYS A 121 14.82 7.50 -8.19
CA CYS A 121 15.48 6.57 -7.28
C CYS A 121 16.42 5.60 -7.99
N TRP A 122 17.16 4.83 -7.23
CA TRP A 122 17.85 3.63 -7.63
C TRP A 122 17.10 2.42 -7.09
N ARG A 123 16.91 1.40 -7.92
CA ARG A 123 16.18 0.18 -7.57
C ARG A 123 17.13 -0.99 -7.42
N LEU A 124 17.04 -1.64 -6.26
CA LEU A 124 17.69 -2.91 -5.95
C LEU A 124 16.68 -4.05 -6.05
N PHE A 125 17.11 -5.21 -6.53
CA PHE A 125 16.30 -6.41 -6.67
C PHE A 125 16.85 -7.49 -5.74
N TYR A 126 16.02 -7.98 -4.83
CA TYR A 126 16.39 -9.09 -3.99
C TYR A 126 15.82 -10.38 -4.59
N ALA A 127 16.72 -11.32 -4.96
CA ALA A 127 16.41 -12.55 -5.69
C ALA A 127 15.94 -13.71 -4.80
N ASP A 128 15.73 -13.47 -3.51
CA ASP A 128 15.24 -14.51 -2.60
C ASP A 128 13.76 -14.87 -2.85
N ALA A 129 13.31 -15.97 -2.26
CA ALA A 129 11.94 -16.49 -2.39
C ALA A 129 10.83 -15.46 -2.07
N PHE A 130 11.19 -14.31 -1.49
CA PHE A 130 10.26 -13.28 -1.03
C PHE A 130 10.15 -12.07 -1.95
N SER A 131 10.96 -12.00 -3.01
CA SER A 131 10.89 -11.02 -4.10
C SER A 131 10.52 -9.59 -3.66
N PHE A 132 11.52 -8.83 -3.18
CA PHE A 132 11.36 -7.40 -2.91
C PHE A 132 12.06 -6.55 -3.98
N HIS A 133 11.50 -5.36 -4.23
CA HIS A 133 12.23 -4.23 -4.78
C HIS A 133 12.53 -3.25 -3.65
N LEU A 134 13.73 -2.68 -3.65
CA LEU A 134 14.05 -1.57 -2.77
C LEU A 134 14.35 -0.35 -3.63
N ASP A 135 13.47 0.64 -3.57
CA ASP A 135 13.62 1.93 -4.23
C ASP A 135 14.27 2.91 -3.26
N SER A 136 15.47 3.36 -3.57
CA SER A 136 16.23 4.27 -2.72
C SER A 136 16.41 5.62 -3.39
N LEU A 137 15.81 6.66 -2.80
CA LEU A 137 15.74 8.01 -3.33
C LEU A 137 16.77 8.91 -2.64
N PRO A 138 17.78 9.45 -3.36
CA PRO A 138 18.64 10.50 -2.81
C PRO A 138 17.93 11.86 -2.84
N CYS A 139 18.08 12.61 -1.77
CA CYS A 139 17.58 13.97 -1.66
C CYS A 139 18.52 14.82 -0.79
N VAL A 140 18.25 16.12 -0.73
CA VAL A 140 18.95 17.08 0.11
C VAL A 140 17.92 17.92 0.86
N PRO A 141 18.26 18.54 2.02
CA PRO A 141 17.34 19.45 2.71
C PRO A 141 16.88 20.59 1.81
N GLU A 142 15.64 21.02 2.00
CA GLU A 142 15.16 22.25 1.36
C GLU A 142 15.83 23.50 1.94
N ASP A 143 15.86 24.57 1.15
CA ASP A 143 16.32 25.86 1.65
C ASP A 143 15.25 26.52 2.54
N GLN A 144 15.71 27.49 3.37
CA GLN A 144 14.85 28.18 4.32
C GLN A 144 13.67 28.88 3.64
N ARG A 145 13.85 29.41 2.43
CA ARG A 145 12.79 30.08 1.67
C ARG A 145 11.62 29.13 1.36
N VAL A 146 11.90 27.88 1.01
CA VAL A 146 10.86 26.87 0.77
C VAL A 146 10.20 26.44 2.08
N VAL A 147 10.98 26.24 3.14
CA VAL A 147 10.47 25.95 4.48
C VAL A 147 9.52 27.05 4.94
N ASP A 148 9.90 28.33 4.80
CA ASP A 148 9.08 29.49 5.16
C ASP A 148 7.76 29.53 4.34
N ALA A 149 7.83 29.21 3.05
CA ALA A 149 6.63 29.11 2.20
C ALA A 149 5.68 27.99 2.64
N ILE A 150 6.23 26.84 3.06
CA ILE A 150 5.43 25.72 3.59
C ILE A 150 4.77 26.13 4.91
N VAL A 151 5.49 26.83 5.80
CA VAL A 151 4.93 27.36 7.06
C VAL A 151 3.85 28.40 6.79
N ALA A 152 4.09 29.31 5.83
CA ALA A 152 3.10 30.31 5.42
C ALA A 152 1.81 29.69 4.84
N ALA A 153 1.92 28.48 4.28
CA ALA A 153 0.77 27.69 3.83
C ALA A 153 0.04 26.95 4.97
N GLY A 154 0.42 27.18 6.25
CA GLY A 154 -0.26 26.63 7.42
C GLY A 154 0.33 25.33 7.97
N VAL A 155 1.45 24.84 7.43
CA VAL A 155 2.11 23.63 7.94
C VAL A 155 2.91 23.97 9.20
N PRO A 156 2.79 23.18 10.29
CA PRO A 156 3.62 23.36 11.47
C PRO A 156 5.11 23.32 11.15
N LEU A 157 5.90 24.25 11.72
CA LEU A 157 7.33 24.40 11.48
C LEU A 157 8.09 23.07 11.60
N ARG A 158 7.79 22.26 12.62
CA ARG A 158 8.42 20.95 12.85
C ARG A 158 8.24 19.98 11.69
N LEU A 159 7.14 20.06 10.91
CA LEU A 159 6.92 19.26 9.71
C LEU A 159 7.54 19.92 8.48
N ALA A 160 7.45 21.26 8.37
CA ALA A 160 8.01 22.00 7.25
C ALA A 160 9.54 21.85 7.15
N GLN A 161 10.24 21.81 8.28
CA GLN A 161 11.70 21.61 8.35
C GLN A 161 12.18 20.24 7.85
N LEU A 162 11.27 19.27 7.69
CA LEU A 162 11.58 17.94 7.14
C LEU A 162 11.47 17.91 5.61
N ALA A 163 11.14 19.03 4.98
CA ALA A 163 11.05 19.12 3.52
C ALA A 163 12.40 18.91 2.85
N VAL A 164 12.38 18.23 1.71
CA VAL A 164 13.57 17.85 0.94
C VAL A 164 13.40 18.19 -0.53
N ALA A 165 14.52 18.52 -1.17
CA ALA A 165 14.63 18.66 -2.61
C ALA A 165 15.06 17.31 -3.20
N ILE A 166 14.27 16.78 -4.14
CA ILE A 166 14.46 15.46 -4.74
C ILE A 166 15.00 15.57 -6.18
N THR A 167 15.70 14.53 -6.62
CA THR A 167 16.17 14.43 -8.01
C THR A 167 15.09 13.85 -8.93
N ASP A 168 15.02 14.34 -10.19
CA ASP A 168 14.22 13.72 -11.26
C ASP A 168 14.92 13.89 -12.61
N ARG A 169 15.27 12.79 -13.26
CA ARG A 169 15.95 12.79 -14.58
C ARG A 169 15.19 13.52 -15.69
N ARG A 170 13.89 13.69 -15.52
CA ARG A 170 13.03 14.41 -16.46
C ARG A 170 13.00 15.91 -16.21
N HIS A 171 13.64 16.38 -15.12
CA HIS A 171 13.64 17.80 -14.79
C HIS A 171 14.49 18.59 -15.81
N PRO A 172 14.03 19.75 -16.33
CA PRO A 172 14.77 20.55 -17.33
C PRO A 172 16.18 20.95 -16.90
N HIS A 173 16.40 21.11 -15.59
CA HIS A 173 17.70 21.46 -15.01
C HIS A 173 18.43 20.27 -14.39
N TYR A 174 18.17 19.04 -14.84
CA TYR A 174 18.76 17.82 -14.25
C TYR A 174 20.31 17.86 -14.25
N GLU A 175 20.92 18.36 -15.33
CA GLU A 175 22.38 18.39 -15.51
C GLU A 175 23.03 19.69 -15.02
N ARG A 176 22.24 20.67 -14.55
CA ARG A 176 22.74 21.99 -14.15
C ARG A 176 22.57 22.18 -12.65
N ILE A 177 23.52 22.87 -12.03
CA ILE A 177 23.35 23.37 -10.67
C ILE A 177 22.19 24.37 -10.68
N SER A 178 21.18 24.14 -9.89
CA SER A 178 19.97 24.95 -9.82
C SER A 178 19.34 24.79 -8.46
N SER A 179 18.66 25.82 -7.97
CA SER A 179 17.79 25.75 -6.79
C SER A 179 16.38 25.24 -7.13
N ALA A 180 16.05 25.10 -8.41
CA ALA A 180 14.74 24.68 -8.89
C ALA A 180 14.65 23.15 -8.96
N LEU A 181 14.75 22.47 -7.80
CA LEU A 181 14.47 21.06 -7.66
C LEU A 181 12.99 20.83 -7.30
N LEU A 182 12.51 19.62 -7.53
CA LEU A 182 11.19 19.23 -7.03
C LEU A 182 11.24 19.12 -5.49
N SER A 183 10.31 19.79 -4.83
CA SER A 183 10.18 19.73 -3.38
C SER A 183 9.25 18.59 -2.98
N SER A 184 9.60 17.87 -1.93
CA SER A 184 8.78 16.82 -1.33
C SER A 184 8.96 16.85 0.19
N ASN A 185 8.07 16.16 0.93
CA ASN A 185 8.20 16.03 2.36
C ASN A 185 7.75 14.66 2.88
N PRO A 186 8.49 13.60 2.55
CA PRO A 186 8.09 12.23 2.92
C PRO A 186 8.11 11.98 4.43
N ARG A 187 9.07 12.57 5.17
CA ARG A 187 9.13 12.46 6.65
C ARG A 187 8.01 13.24 7.30
N GLY A 188 7.80 14.48 6.87
CA GLY A 188 6.69 15.30 7.38
C GLY A 188 5.33 14.66 7.13
N PHE A 189 5.13 14.02 5.96
CA PHE A 189 3.93 13.23 5.69
C PHE A 189 3.81 12.04 6.65
N ALA A 190 4.89 11.30 6.88
CA ALA A 190 4.87 10.15 7.79
C ALA A 190 4.49 10.55 9.22
N ASP A 191 5.07 11.65 9.71
CA ASP A 191 4.76 12.19 11.05
C ASP A 191 3.31 12.69 11.15
N TRP A 192 2.81 13.35 10.10
CA TRP A 192 1.41 13.77 10.03
C TRP A 192 0.47 12.56 9.99
N PHE A 193 0.76 11.56 9.15
CA PHE A 193 -0.01 10.34 9.06
C PHE A 193 -0.08 9.59 10.40
N GLU A 194 1.05 9.50 11.09
CA GLU A 194 1.12 8.87 12.40
C GLU A 194 0.26 9.60 13.43
N GLN A 195 0.20 10.95 13.39
CA GLN A 195 -0.70 11.72 14.25
C GLN A 195 -2.17 11.42 13.94
N CYS A 196 -2.57 11.34 12.66
CA CYS A 196 -3.91 10.94 12.27
C CYS A 196 -4.24 9.53 12.80
N ALA A 197 -3.31 8.58 12.66
CA ALA A 197 -3.50 7.21 13.13
C ALA A 197 -3.54 7.11 14.67
N ARG A 198 -2.77 7.94 15.38
CA ARG A 198 -2.72 7.97 16.85
C ARG A 198 -3.92 8.64 17.50
N SER A 199 -4.70 9.45 16.80
CA SER A 199 -5.88 10.12 17.38
C SER A 199 -6.83 9.16 18.08
N TRP A 200 -6.90 7.91 17.60
CA TRP A 200 -7.63 6.82 18.23
C TRP A 200 -6.85 6.10 19.36
N ALA A 201 -5.53 6.04 19.23
CA ALA A 201 -4.69 5.18 20.09
C ALA A 201 -4.23 5.86 21.38
N LEU A 202 -4.45 7.18 21.54
CA LEU A 202 -3.92 7.98 22.64
C LEU A 202 -4.16 7.44 24.05
N PRO A 203 -5.26 6.75 24.41
CA PRO A 203 -5.40 6.16 25.73
C PRO A 203 -4.59 4.87 25.93
N ARG A 204 -4.34 4.09 24.84
CA ARG A 204 -3.71 2.76 24.89
C ARG A 204 -2.23 2.75 24.56
N LEU A 205 -1.75 3.70 23.75
CA LEU A 205 -0.35 3.75 23.28
C LEU A 205 0.60 4.55 24.18
N LYS A 206 0.11 5.30 25.19
CA LYS A 206 0.98 6.04 26.13
C LYS A 206 2.01 5.15 26.86
N GLU A 207 1.79 3.85 26.88
CA GLU A 207 2.70 2.88 27.51
C GLU A 207 3.77 2.33 26.57
N LEU A 208 3.58 2.38 25.24
CA LEU A 208 4.44 1.69 24.26
C LEU A 208 5.42 2.59 23.49
N VAL A 209 5.24 3.92 23.50
CA VAL A 209 6.08 4.84 22.71
C VAL A 209 6.87 5.77 23.63
N LYS A 210 7.86 5.22 24.31
CA LYS A 210 8.94 6.03 24.90
C LYS A 210 10.14 6.03 23.94
N GLY A 211 10.34 7.18 23.27
CA GLY A 211 11.63 7.60 22.77
C GLY A 211 12.06 7.13 21.40
N ASN A 212 11.56 7.75 20.34
CA ASN A 212 12.32 7.78 19.09
C ASN A 212 13.01 9.13 18.96
N PHE A 213 14.26 9.19 19.38
CA PHE A 213 15.20 10.22 18.92
C PHE A 213 15.54 9.93 17.45
N TYR A 214 15.73 10.96 16.66
CA TYR A 214 16.15 10.84 15.26
C TYR A 214 17.53 10.14 15.20
N ALA A 215 17.52 8.88 14.85
CA ALA A 215 18.73 8.13 14.56
C ALA A 215 19.16 8.35 13.10
N ALA A 216 20.44 8.11 12.78
CA ALA A 216 20.95 8.17 11.41
C ALA A 216 20.23 7.16 10.49
N VAL A 217 19.70 6.09 11.05
CA VAL A 217 18.80 5.12 10.39
C VAL A 217 17.54 5.00 11.24
N GLU A 218 16.40 5.44 10.71
CA GLU A 218 15.11 5.28 11.37
C GLU A 218 14.57 3.86 11.19
N ASP A 219 14.01 3.29 12.25
CA ASP A 219 13.40 1.96 12.20
C ASP A 219 12.04 1.98 11.47
N VAL A 220 11.73 0.86 10.82
CA VAL A 220 10.39 0.58 10.30
C VAL A 220 9.45 0.37 11.49
N PRO A 221 8.21 0.92 11.47
CA PRO A 221 7.26 0.78 12.58
C PRO A 221 6.98 -0.68 12.95
N ALA A 222 6.62 -0.93 14.22
CA ALA A 222 6.34 -2.29 14.71
C ALA A 222 5.18 -2.95 13.95
N TYR A 223 5.33 -4.23 13.67
CA TYR A 223 4.37 -5.05 12.92
C TYR A 223 3.03 -5.28 13.65
N GLU A 224 3.05 -5.32 14.97
CA GLU A 224 2.04 -6.03 15.79
C GLU A 224 0.72 -5.26 16.00
N PHE A 225 0.70 -3.93 15.85
CA PHE A 225 -0.50 -3.14 16.12
C PHE A 225 -0.84 -2.21 14.97
N LYS A 226 -1.95 -2.52 14.28
CA LYS A 226 -2.51 -1.64 13.26
C LYS A 226 -3.77 -0.95 13.75
N THR A 227 -3.80 0.36 13.55
CA THR A 227 -4.97 1.17 13.83
C THR A 227 -6.08 0.90 12.80
N PRO A 228 -7.35 1.22 13.12
CA PRO A 228 -8.45 1.12 12.14
C PRO A 228 -8.17 1.90 10.84
N LEU A 229 -7.48 3.05 10.90
CA LEU A 229 -7.03 3.77 9.71
C LEU A 229 -6.11 2.93 8.83
N GLN A 230 -5.08 2.32 9.40
CA GLN A 230 -4.12 1.50 8.66
C GLN A 230 -4.80 0.29 8.02
N GLN A 231 -5.67 -0.39 8.76
CA GLN A 231 -6.45 -1.52 8.27
C GLN A 231 -7.43 -1.10 7.15
N ALA A 232 -8.12 0.04 7.30
CA ALA A 232 -9.00 0.57 6.26
C ALA A 232 -8.23 0.87 4.96
N ILE A 233 -7.03 1.47 5.06
CA ILE A 233 -6.17 1.69 3.90
C ILE A 233 -5.74 0.38 3.24
N GLN A 234 -5.43 -0.67 4.01
CA GLN A 234 -5.12 -2.00 3.46
C GLN A 234 -6.30 -2.57 2.68
N ILE A 235 -7.53 -2.49 3.22
CA ILE A 235 -8.76 -2.91 2.55
C ILE A 235 -8.96 -2.12 1.24
N LEU A 236 -8.84 -0.79 1.28
CA LEU A 236 -9.00 0.08 0.11
C LEU A 236 -7.96 -0.23 -0.98
N LYS A 237 -6.70 -0.43 -0.61
CA LYS A 237 -5.63 -0.82 -1.53
C LYS A 237 -5.90 -2.20 -2.14
N ARG A 238 -6.33 -3.17 -1.32
CA ARG A 238 -6.67 -4.51 -1.80
C ARG A 238 -7.83 -4.47 -2.78
N HIS A 239 -8.91 -3.74 -2.49
CA HIS A 239 -10.03 -3.54 -3.39
C HIS A 239 -9.57 -2.94 -4.73
N ARG A 240 -8.73 -1.90 -4.70
CA ARG A 240 -8.14 -1.31 -5.90
C ARG A 240 -7.34 -2.34 -6.70
N ASP A 241 -6.47 -3.11 -6.04
CA ASP A 241 -5.58 -4.07 -6.69
C ASP A 241 -6.36 -5.20 -7.37
N VAL A 242 -7.48 -5.63 -6.79
CA VAL A 242 -8.39 -6.60 -7.40
C VAL A 242 -9.12 -5.98 -8.59
N MET A 243 -9.67 -4.78 -8.44
CA MET A 243 -10.42 -4.11 -9.50
C MET A 243 -9.54 -3.81 -10.72
N PHE A 244 -8.28 -3.44 -10.52
CA PHE A 244 -7.35 -3.07 -11.59
C PHE A 244 -6.30 -4.16 -11.90
N ARG A 245 -6.54 -5.41 -11.56
CA ARG A 245 -5.55 -6.51 -11.76
C ARG A 245 -5.08 -6.64 -13.21
N THR A 246 -5.92 -6.30 -14.19
CA THR A 246 -5.64 -6.37 -15.63
C THR A 246 -5.29 -5.00 -16.26
N SER A 247 -5.41 -3.90 -15.52
CA SER A 247 -5.18 -2.52 -15.98
C SER A 247 -4.45 -1.68 -14.93
N CYS A 248 -3.32 -2.21 -14.43
CA CYS A 248 -2.60 -1.65 -13.28
C CYS A 248 -2.09 -0.21 -13.49
N ASN A 249 -1.83 0.18 -14.74
CA ASN A 249 -1.44 1.53 -15.11
C ASN A 249 -2.53 2.58 -14.89
N LEU A 250 -3.78 2.16 -14.83
CA LEU A 250 -4.94 3.02 -14.55
C LEU A 250 -5.35 3.01 -13.08
N ALA A 251 -4.75 2.16 -12.26
CA ALA A 251 -5.08 2.07 -10.84
C ALA A 251 -4.73 3.38 -10.11
N PRO A 252 -5.61 3.89 -9.25
CA PRO A 252 -5.27 5.01 -8.37
C PRO A 252 -4.01 4.71 -7.58
N ILE A 253 -3.05 5.64 -7.53
CA ILE A 253 -1.82 5.43 -6.78
C ILE A 253 -2.09 5.32 -5.28
N SER A 254 -1.31 4.49 -4.59
CA SER A 254 -1.49 4.22 -3.15
C SER A 254 -1.44 5.50 -2.32
N MET A 255 -0.62 6.47 -2.73
CA MET A 255 -0.42 7.72 -2.00
C MET A 255 -1.69 8.58 -1.97
N ILE A 256 -2.45 8.63 -3.08
CA ILE A 256 -3.76 9.31 -3.12
C ILE A 256 -4.72 8.66 -2.13
N ILE A 257 -4.83 7.32 -2.13
CA ILE A 257 -5.71 6.58 -1.22
C ILE A 257 -5.30 6.82 0.23
N THR A 258 -4.00 6.70 0.55
CA THR A 258 -3.47 6.89 1.90
C THR A 258 -3.71 8.29 2.42
N ASN A 259 -3.43 9.32 1.59
CA ASN A 259 -3.62 10.72 1.96
C ASN A 259 -5.10 11.06 2.22
N LEU A 260 -5.97 10.72 1.28
CA LEU A 260 -7.40 11.01 1.40
C LEU A 260 -8.05 10.23 2.56
N ALA A 261 -7.64 8.98 2.79
CA ALA A 261 -8.11 8.19 3.91
C ALA A 261 -7.70 8.80 5.26
N ALA A 262 -6.45 9.26 5.38
CA ALA A 262 -5.96 9.88 6.60
C ALA A 262 -6.64 11.22 6.89
N HIS A 263 -6.96 12.01 5.87
CA HIS A 263 -7.77 13.23 6.02
C HIS A 263 -9.22 12.97 6.44
N ALA A 264 -9.80 11.87 5.94
CA ALA A 264 -11.20 11.52 6.20
C ALA A 264 -11.42 10.79 7.53
N TYR A 265 -10.37 10.23 8.12
CA TYR A 265 -10.43 9.49 9.38
C TYR A 265 -10.60 10.41 10.58
N GLU A 266 -11.58 10.13 11.43
CA GLU A 266 -11.92 10.93 12.62
C GLU A 266 -11.65 10.22 13.94
N GLY A 267 -10.93 9.09 13.90
CA GLY A 267 -10.60 8.33 15.12
C GLY A 267 -11.63 7.26 15.45
N GLU A 268 -12.30 6.69 14.47
CA GLU A 268 -13.28 5.63 14.63
C GLU A 268 -12.68 4.41 15.35
N PRO A 269 -13.46 3.78 16.27
CA PRO A 269 -12.93 2.75 17.16
C PRO A 269 -12.74 1.38 16.50
N ASP A 270 -13.40 1.12 15.39
CA ASP A 270 -13.35 -0.16 14.68
C ASP A 270 -13.17 0.03 13.16
N LEU A 271 -12.75 -1.05 12.49
CA LEU A 271 -12.43 -1.05 11.08
C LEU A 271 -13.62 -0.71 10.20
N PHE A 272 -14.81 -1.25 10.50
CA PHE A 272 -15.98 -1.03 9.65
C PHE A 272 -16.45 0.43 9.73
N ALA A 273 -16.48 1.01 10.93
CA ALA A 273 -16.81 2.42 11.12
C ALA A 273 -15.79 3.33 10.40
N ALA A 274 -14.50 3.06 10.59
CA ALA A 274 -13.43 3.81 9.93
C ALA A 274 -13.54 3.73 8.40
N LEU A 275 -13.69 2.51 7.86
CA LEU A 275 -13.78 2.29 6.42
C LEU A 275 -14.99 3.00 5.81
N THR A 276 -16.15 2.94 6.47
CA THR A 276 -17.38 3.59 6.02
C THR A 276 -17.21 5.11 6.00
N ASN A 277 -16.76 5.71 7.10
CA ASN A 277 -16.56 7.15 7.20
C ASN A 277 -15.51 7.65 6.19
N ILE A 278 -14.39 6.93 6.06
CA ILE A 278 -13.34 7.24 5.09
C ILE A 278 -13.91 7.28 3.66
N VAL A 279 -14.63 6.23 3.24
CA VAL A 279 -15.18 6.15 1.88
C VAL A 279 -16.22 7.26 1.61
N GLU A 280 -17.04 7.61 2.60
CA GLU A 280 -18.00 8.70 2.45
C GLU A 280 -17.33 10.09 2.37
N LYS A 281 -16.28 10.32 3.15
CA LYS A 281 -15.69 11.67 3.29
C LYS A 281 -14.50 11.95 2.37
N MET A 282 -13.77 10.94 1.90
CA MET A 282 -12.57 11.15 1.09
C MET A 282 -12.78 12.00 -0.18
N PRO A 283 -13.96 12.02 -0.86
CA PRO A 283 -14.21 12.92 -1.98
C PRO A 283 -14.08 14.41 -1.62
N HIS A 284 -14.39 14.80 -0.40
CA HIS A 284 -14.35 16.20 0.05
C HIS A 284 -12.93 16.76 0.11
N PHE A 285 -11.91 15.89 0.17
CA PHE A 285 -10.50 16.28 0.22
C PHE A 285 -9.83 16.29 -1.16
N VAL A 286 -10.57 15.96 -2.23
CA VAL A 286 -10.12 16.16 -3.61
C VAL A 286 -10.51 17.57 -4.03
N ARG A 287 -9.54 18.44 -4.25
CA ARG A 287 -9.78 19.84 -4.64
C ARG A 287 -10.19 19.94 -6.11
N THR A 288 -10.92 20.97 -6.45
CA THR A 288 -11.29 21.30 -7.86
C THR A 288 -10.12 21.88 -8.64
N GLU A 289 -9.23 22.59 -7.95
CA GLU A 289 -8.04 23.24 -8.51
C GLU A 289 -6.75 22.59 -8.01
N LYS A 290 -5.66 22.83 -8.74
CA LYS A 290 -4.34 22.36 -8.33
C LYS A 290 -3.81 23.13 -7.11
N PRO A 291 -3.13 22.45 -6.23
CA PRO A 291 -2.91 21.00 -6.15
C PRO A 291 -4.20 20.24 -5.80
N ARG A 292 -4.53 19.19 -6.58
CA ARG A 292 -5.76 18.42 -6.46
C ARG A 292 -5.81 17.55 -5.19
N VAL A 293 -4.69 16.92 -4.86
CA VAL A 293 -4.50 16.08 -3.67
C VAL A 293 -3.17 16.46 -3.01
N PRO A 294 -3.14 17.61 -2.31
CA PRO A 294 -1.90 18.15 -1.75
C PRO A 294 -1.32 17.26 -0.64
N ASN A 295 0.02 17.23 -0.56
CA ASN A 295 0.71 16.70 0.61
C ASN A 295 0.45 17.62 1.82
N PRO A 296 -0.10 17.13 2.95
CA PRO A 296 -0.38 17.96 4.13
C PRO A 296 0.87 18.54 4.80
N ALA A 297 2.05 17.96 4.54
CA ALA A 297 3.33 18.44 5.05
C ALA A 297 4.12 19.28 4.03
N ASN A 298 3.65 19.39 2.78
CA ASN A 298 4.17 20.26 1.72
C ASN A 298 3.06 20.56 0.70
N PRO A 299 2.20 21.54 0.93
CA PRO A 299 1.01 21.77 0.13
C PRO A 299 1.26 22.09 -1.36
N ALA A 300 2.50 22.38 -1.76
CA ALA A 300 2.87 22.56 -3.15
C ALA A 300 3.04 21.22 -3.90
N GLU A 301 3.25 20.11 -3.19
CA GLU A 301 3.34 18.76 -3.76
C GLU A 301 1.94 18.18 -3.97
N ASP A 302 1.61 17.86 -5.23
CA ASP A 302 0.31 17.29 -5.62
C ASP A 302 0.47 15.79 -5.95
N TYR A 303 -0.14 14.91 -5.15
CA TYR A 303 -0.13 13.48 -5.44
C TYR A 303 -0.95 13.11 -6.68
N ALA A 304 -1.84 13.99 -7.11
CA ALA A 304 -2.64 13.85 -8.33
C ALA A 304 -2.09 14.65 -9.53
N ASP A 305 -0.79 15.02 -9.51
CA ASP A 305 -0.14 15.83 -10.54
C ASP A 305 -0.35 15.29 -11.98
N LYS A 306 -0.37 13.96 -12.12
CA LYS A 306 -0.57 13.27 -13.39
C LYS A 306 -1.99 13.34 -13.94
N TRP A 307 -3.00 13.67 -13.13
CA TRP A 307 -4.39 13.74 -13.60
C TRP A 307 -4.59 14.81 -14.68
N SER A 308 -3.82 15.88 -14.64
CA SER A 308 -3.83 16.90 -15.67
C SER A 308 -3.14 16.49 -16.98
N LEU A 309 -2.23 15.52 -16.91
CA LEU A 309 -1.52 14.97 -18.07
C LEU A 309 -2.31 13.81 -18.70
N ASP A 310 -2.97 13.03 -17.86
CA ASP A 310 -3.81 11.90 -18.25
C ASP A 310 -5.12 11.91 -17.45
N PRO A 311 -6.18 12.52 -17.98
CA PRO A 311 -7.49 12.56 -17.32
C PRO A 311 -8.14 11.18 -17.12
N SER A 312 -7.62 10.11 -17.74
CA SER A 312 -8.13 8.75 -17.52
C SER A 312 -7.83 8.26 -16.11
N LEU A 313 -6.74 8.76 -15.49
CA LEU A 313 -6.35 8.44 -14.11
C LEU A 313 -7.36 8.99 -13.09
N GLU A 314 -7.82 10.22 -13.29
CA GLU A 314 -8.88 10.81 -12.45
C GLU A 314 -10.20 10.05 -12.60
N ARG A 315 -10.62 9.77 -13.86
CA ARG A 315 -11.83 8.97 -14.12
C ARG A 315 -11.75 7.59 -13.46
N SER A 316 -10.57 6.97 -13.46
CA SER A 316 -10.32 5.69 -12.82
C SER A 316 -10.43 5.76 -11.31
N PHE A 317 -9.96 6.86 -10.68
CA PHE A 317 -10.14 7.10 -9.25
C PHE A 317 -11.63 7.20 -8.89
N TRP A 318 -12.41 8.00 -9.60
CA TRP A 318 -13.83 8.17 -9.33
C TRP A 318 -14.64 6.89 -9.58
N ARG A 319 -14.30 6.13 -10.63
CA ARG A 319 -14.89 4.81 -10.89
C ARG A 319 -14.57 3.82 -9.75
N TRP A 320 -13.33 3.81 -9.29
CA TRP A 320 -12.94 2.98 -8.16
C TRP A 320 -13.67 3.38 -6.88
N HIS A 321 -13.74 4.66 -6.58
CA HIS A 321 -14.45 5.16 -5.40
C HIS A 321 -15.94 4.78 -5.41
N THR A 322 -16.61 4.94 -6.54
CA THR A 322 -18.02 4.54 -6.72
C THR A 322 -18.19 3.02 -6.49
N GLN A 323 -17.26 2.21 -7.01
CA GLN A 323 -17.31 0.77 -6.88
C GLN A 323 -17.09 0.31 -5.44
N VAL A 324 -16.08 0.85 -4.74
CA VAL A 324 -15.83 0.45 -3.34
C VAL A 324 -17.00 0.81 -2.44
N ARG A 325 -17.62 1.97 -2.64
CA ARG A 325 -18.84 2.38 -1.92
C ARG A 325 -19.99 1.41 -2.14
N ALA A 326 -20.21 1.00 -3.39
CA ALA A 326 -21.25 0.05 -3.74
C ALA A 326 -20.99 -1.35 -3.16
N ASP A 327 -19.73 -1.80 -3.16
CA ASP A 327 -19.37 -3.12 -2.66
C ASP A 327 -19.42 -3.18 -1.13
N LEU A 328 -19.06 -2.11 -0.42
CA LEU A 328 -19.26 -2.01 1.03
C LEU A 328 -20.74 -2.08 1.41
N LYS A 329 -21.63 -1.40 0.66
CA LYS A 329 -23.08 -1.50 0.88
C LYS A 329 -23.55 -2.94 0.70
N LYS A 330 -23.15 -3.61 -0.39
CA LYS A 330 -23.49 -5.02 -0.61
C LYS A 330 -22.97 -5.93 0.50
N LEU A 331 -21.78 -5.65 1.05
CA LEU A 331 -21.22 -6.43 2.15
C LEU A 331 -22.15 -6.38 3.39
N VAL A 332 -22.68 -5.20 3.71
CA VAL A 332 -23.67 -5.03 4.79
C VAL A 332 -24.96 -5.82 4.51
N ASP A 333 -25.48 -5.71 3.28
CA ASP A 333 -26.73 -6.36 2.87
C ASP A 333 -26.58 -7.89 2.79
N SER A 334 -25.37 -8.41 2.58
CA SER A 334 -25.09 -9.85 2.35
C SER A 334 -24.73 -10.64 3.62
N VAL A 335 -24.55 -9.98 4.76
CA VAL A 335 -24.15 -10.64 6.03
C VAL A 335 -25.13 -11.74 6.46
N THR A 336 -26.37 -11.70 6.01
CA THR A 336 -27.42 -12.69 6.33
C THR A 336 -27.65 -13.72 5.22
N GLY A 337 -26.87 -13.70 4.10
CA GLY A 337 -27.09 -14.50 2.92
C GLY A 337 -25.93 -15.44 2.55
N GLU A 338 -26.25 -16.43 1.70
CA GLU A 338 -25.29 -17.45 1.22
C GLU A 338 -24.12 -16.93 0.39
N THR A 339 -24.17 -15.67 -0.03
CA THR A 339 -23.27 -15.08 -1.05
C THR A 339 -22.10 -14.29 -0.45
N LEU A 340 -21.96 -14.22 0.88
CA LEU A 340 -20.91 -13.43 1.54
C LEU A 340 -19.50 -13.88 1.13
N GLY A 341 -19.24 -15.18 1.12
CA GLY A 341 -17.93 -15.73 0.72
C GLY A 341 -17.57 -15.40 -0.74
N GLU A 342 -18.55 -15.50 -1.65
CA GLU A 342 -18.38 -15.14 -3.06
C GLU A 342 -18.13 -13.63 -3.24
N LEU A 343 -18.85 -12.80 -2.49
CA LEU A 343 -18.66 -11.35 -2.50
C LEU A 343 -17.25 -10.98 -2.05
N ILE A 344 -16.75 -11.56 -0.94
CA ILE A 344 -15.40 -11.34 -0.43
C ILE A 344 -14.36 -11.80 -1.44
N ALA A 345 -14.53 -12.99 -2.02
CA ALA A 345 -13.60 -13.51 -3.02
C ALA A 345 -13.53 -12.60 -4.26
N ARG A 346 -14.66 -12.10 -4.73
CA ARG A 346 -14.72 -11.19 -5.88
C ARG A 346 -14.15 -9.82 -5.56
N THR A 347 -14.44 -9.27 -4.38
CA THR A 347 -14.12 -7.87 -4.01
C THR A 347 -12.69 -7.73 -3.53
N PHE A 348 -12.21 -8.71 -2.75
CA PHE A 348 -10.90 -8.65 -2.11
C PHE A 348 -9.94 -9.76 -2.56
N GLY A 349 -10.38 -10.68 -3.41
CA GLY A 349 -9.56 -11.82 -3.83
C GLY A 349 -9.15 -12.72 -2.65
N VAL A 350 -9.99 -12.80 -1.62
CA VAL A 350 -9.80 -13.62 -0.42
C VAL A 350 -10.85 -14.72 -0.41
N VAL A 351 -10.42 -15.96 -0.26
CA VAL A 351 -11.32 -17.13 -0.13
C VAL A 351 -11.35 -17.50 1.34
N LEU A 352 -12.49 -17.27 1.98
CA LEU A 352 -12.70 -17.69 3.36
C LEU A 352 -13.01 -19.18 3.41
N THR A 353 -12.48 -19.88 4.43
CA THR A 353 -12.77 -21.28 4.68
C THR A 353 -14.17 -21.44 5.29
N GLU A 354 -14.72 -22.67 5.21
CA GLU A 354 -16.01 -22.98 5.83
C GLU A 354 -15.99 -22.71 7.33
N GLU A 355 -14.92 -23.09 7.99
CA GLU A 355 -14.71 -22.85 9.41
C GLU A 355 -14.72 -21.35 9.78
N GLN A 356 -14.07 -20.50 8.97
CA GLN A 356 -14.09 -19.04 9.15
C GLN A 356 -15.50 -18.47 8.96
N LEU A 357 -16.27 -18.97 8.00
CA LEU A 357 -17.66 -18.54 7.78
C LEU A 357 -18.59 -18.98 8.93
N ASP A 358 -18.41 -20.19 9.45
CA ASP A 358 -19.17 -20.69 10.58
C ASP A 358 -18.88 -19.90 11.87
N GLN A 359 -17.62 -19.55 12.12
CA GLN A 359 -17.22 -18.70 13.25
C GLN A 359 -17.85 -17.30 13.19
N LEU A 360 -18.13 -16.80 11.99
CA LEU A 360 -18.84 -15.53 11.78
C LEU A 360 -20.35 -15.63 12.01
N GLY A 361 -20.89 -16.83 12.28
CA GLY A 361 -22.32 -17.06 12.42
C GLY A 361 -23.09 -16.89 11.11
N VAL A 362 -22.41 -16.92 9.97
CA VAL A 362 -23.02 -16.89 8.65
C VAL A 362 -23.63 -18.27 8.39
N ARG A 363 -24.95 -18.41 8.72
CA ARG A 363 -25.67 -19.66 8.46
C ARG A 363 -25.69 -19.91 6.96
N ARG A 364 -25.14 -21.05 6.55
CA ARG A 364 -25.48 -21.64 5.26
C ARG A 364 -26.98 -21.94 5.28
N ALA A 365 -27.70 -21.53 4.22
CA ALA A 365 -28.91 -22.27 3.89
C ALA A 365 -28.47 -23.73 3.72
N SER A 366 -29.07 -24.61 4.52
CA SER A 366 -28.78 -26.04 4.43
C SER A 366 -28.87 -26.45 2.97
N ARG A 367 -27.76 -26.91 2.39
CA ARG A 367 -27.84 -27.67 1.14
C ARG A 367 -28.93 -28.70 1.38
N ALA A 368 -30.04 -28.61 0.63
CA ALA A 368 -31.03 -29.66 0.64
C ALA A 368 -30.26 -30.97 0.48
N PRO A 369 -30.49 -31.98 1.32
CA PRO A 369 -29.76 -33.24 1.23
C PRO A 369 -29.86 -33.67 -0.24
N ALA A 370 -28.71 -33.94 -0.82
CA ALA A 370 -28.69 -34.46 -2.21
C ALA A 370 -29.71 -35.57 -2.24
N VAL A 371 -30.77 -35.41 -3.05
CA VAL A 371 -31.76 -36.47 -3.26
C VAL A 371 -30.94 -37.62 -3.79
N VAL A 372 -30.63 -38.58 -2.94
CA VAL A 372 -30.05 -39.84 -3.35
C VAL A 372 -31.16 -40.47 -4.17
N LEU A 373 -31.09 -40.29 -5.48
CA LEU A 373 -31.91 -41.02 -6.40
C LEU A 373 -31.66 -42.49 -6.11
N ALA A 374 -32.67 -43.16 -5.52
CA ALA A 374 -32.60 -44.57 -5.28
C ALA A 374 -32.16 -45.23 -6.59
N PRO A 375 -31.26 -46.24 -6.56
CA PRO A 375 -30.82 -46.90 -7.77
C PRO A 375 -32.06 -47.40 -8.50
N VAL A 376 -32.22 -46.98 -9.76
CA VAL A 376 -33.27 -47.50 -10.64
C VAL A 376 -33.04 -49.01 -10.70
N VAL A 377 -33.91 -49.77 -10.04
CA VAL A 377 -33.93 -51.25 -10.14
C VAL A 377 -34.18 -51.55 -11.61
N ALA A 378 -33.18 -52.06 -12.30
CA ALA A 378 -33.31 -52.47 -13.67
C ALA A 378 -34.36 -53.64 -13.72
N ILE A 379 -35.49 -53.39 -14.33
CA ILE A 379 -36.48 -54.42 -14.62
C ILE A 379 -35.80 -55.39 -15.55
N PRO A 380 -35.73 -56.71 -15.22
CA PRO A 380 -35.10 -57.69 -16.11
C PRO A 380 -35.89 -57.72 -17.42
N ARG A 381 -35.22 -57.45 -18.53
CA ARG A 381 -35.77 -57.66 -19.84
C ARG A 381 -36.07 -59.19 -20.02
N SER A 382 -37.30 -59.55 -20.09
CA SER A 382 -37.67 -60.89 -20.45
C SER A 382 -37.04 -61.22 -21.79
N THR A 383 -36.24 -62.29 -21.83
CA THR A 383 -35.71 -62.87 -23.05
C THR A 383 -36.86 -63.23 -24.01
N PRO A 384 -36.81 -62.88 -25.30
CA PRO A 384 -37.77 -63.35 -26.25
C PRO A 384 -37.61 -64.88 -26.41
N ARG A 385 -38.72 -65.64 -26.27
CA ARG A 385 -38.74 -67.05 -26.56
C ARG A 385 -38.57 -67.28 -28.08
N PRO A 386 -37.75 -68.28 -28.53
CA PRO A 386 -37.61 -68.59 -29.92
C PRO A 386 -38.77 -69.50 -30.32
N TRP A 387 -39.63 -69.04 -31.19
CA TRP A 387 -40.53 -69.81 -32.01
C TRP A 387 -40.23 -69.38 -33.45
N GLY A 388 -39.72 -70.20 -34.25
CA GLY A 388 -40.13 -71.50 -34.75
C GLY A 388 -40.65 -71.30 -36.15
N ASP A 389 -39.84 -71.79 -37.09
CA ASP A 389 -40.15 -72.03 -38.52
C ASP A 389 -41.64 -72.19 -38.89
N ARG A 390 -42.02 -71.60 -39.99
CA ARG A 390 -42.39 -72.33 -41.20
C ARG A 390 -43.05 -71.50 -42.32
N HIS A 391 -42.49 -71.70 -43.48
CA HIS A 391 -43.05 -71.85 -44.83
C HIS A 391 -43.66 -70.66 -45.60
N ARG A 392 -42.95 -70.38 -46.67
CA ARG A 392 -43.35 -70.50 -48.07
C ARG A 392 -44.56 -69.66 -48.55
N TYR A 393 -44.33 -68.81 -49.40
CA TYR A 393 -44.25 -68.78 -50.87
C TYR A 393 -43.69 -67.46 -51.32
#